data_6eba9440014e43eddfad0f94c2bfd96b
#
_entry.id   6eba9440014e43eddfad0f94c2bfd96b
#
_cell.length_a   1.000
_cell.length_b   1.000
_cell.length_c   1.000
_cell.angle_alpha   90.00
_cell.angle_beta   90.00
_cell.angle_gamma   90.00
#
_symmetry.space_group_name_H-M   'P 1'
#
loop_
_entity.id
_entity.type
_entity.pdbx_description
1 polymer ?
#
loop_
_entity_poly.entity_id
_entity_poly.type
_entity_poly.pdbx_seq_one_letter_code
_entity_poly.pdbx_strand_id
1 'polypeptide(L)'
;MWRKLLLYMLALVLAVGVFVSCGVFFAGQFSTTTEKYSNNLTFQNEFYTRQIEKYFDDLSMMGEMLAADSSAIIDAYLSENRIAFYNLNNSRAHTEGVQKALLPKLREELLKADASGAFIMMDATVNSGAANADKFRTGLYFQRSTLD
;
A
#
# COMPACT_ATOMS: atom_id res chain seq x y z
N MET A 1 -30.62 27.73 -69.72
CA MET A 1 -29.41 27.81 -68.84
C MET A 1 -29.72 28.00 -67.41
N TRP A 2 -30.61 28.86 -67.03
CA TRP A 2 -30.96 29.20 -65.62
C TRP A 2 -31.40 28.00 -64.75
N ARG A 3 -32.23 27.10 -65.25
CA ARG A 3 -32.70 25.90 -64.52
C ARG A 3 -31.53 24.95 -64.12
N LYS A 4 -30.56 24.80 -64.93
CA LYS A 4 -29.36 23.97 -64.61
C LYS A 4 -28.51 24.60 -63.50
N LEU A 5 -28.32 25.93 -63.56
CA LEU A 5 -27.60 26.68 -62.58
C LEU A 5 -28.25 26.60 -61.20
N LEU A 6 -29.61 26.73 -61.18
CA LEU A 6 -30.40 26.63 -59.93
C LEU A 6 -30.32 25.22 -59.33
N LEU A 7 -30.31 24.17 -60.14
CA LEU A 7 -30.12 22.78 -59.71
C LEU A 7 -28.73 22.54 -59.11
N TYR A 8 -27.67 23.09 -59.69
CA TYR A 8 -26.32 22.96 -59.15
C TYR A 8 -26.16 23.73 -57.83
N MET A 9 -26.75 24.93 -57.72
CA MET A 9 -26.76 25.69 -56.46
C MET A 9 -27.50 24.92 -55.32
N LEU A 10 -28.66 24.34 -55.67
CA LEU A 10 -29.41 23.54 -54.71
C LEU A 10 -28.62 22.28 -54.25
N ALA A 11 -28.00 21.57 -55.16
CA ALA A 11 -27.18 20.42 -54.88
C ALA A 11 -25.97 20.78 -53.99
N LEU A 12 -25.34 21.93 -54.27
CA LEU A 12 -24.22 22.41 -53.47
C LEU A 12 -24.63 22.74 -52.03
N VAL A 13 -25.76 23.45 -51.88
CA VAL A 13 -26.30 23.78 -50.55
C VAL A 13 -26.63 22.52 -49.74
N LEU A 14 -27.26 21.52 -50.39
CA LEU A 14 -27.57 20.25 -49.74
C LEU A 14 -26.27 19.49 -49.34
N ALA A 15 -25.27 19.45 -50.21
CA ALA A 15 -23.99 18.80 -49.93
C ALA A 15 -23.28 19.46 -48.74
N VAL A 16 -23.25 20.80 -48.68
CA VAL A 16 -22.66 21.54 -47.56
C VAL A 16 -23.46 21.29 -46.30
N GLY A 17 -24.78 21.28 -46.31
CA GLY A 17 -25.64 20.99 -45.19
C GLY A 17 -25.39 19.60 -44.60
N VAL A 18 -25.26 18.57 -45.44
CA VAL A 18 -24.93 17.21 -45.02
C VAL A 18 -23.53 17.16 -44.40
N PHE A 19 -22.56 17.83 -45.01
CA PHE A 19 -21.17 17.85 -44.48
C PHE A 19 -21.09 18.49 -43.10
N VAL A 20 -21.76 19.62 -42.89
CA VAL A 20 -21.81 20.32 -41.60
C VAL A 20 -22.52 19.47 -40.58
N SER A 21 -23.65 18.86 -40.92
CA SER A 21 -24.42 17.99 -39.99
C SER A 21 -23.62 16.76 -39.56
N CYS A 22 -22.92 16.12 -40.50
CA CYS A 22 -22.00 15.02 -40.18
C CYS A 22 -20.86 15.48 -39.28
N GLY A 23 -20.25 16.62 -39.57
CA GLY A 23 -19.15 17.18 -38.76
C GLY A 23 -19.58 17.45 -37.32
N VAL A 24 -20.75 18.06 -37.09
CA VAL A 24 -21.31 18.32 -35.76
C VAL A 24 -21.63 17.01 -35.02
N PHE A 25 -22.21 16.04 -35.72
CA PHE A 25 -22.54 14.73 -35.14
C PHE A 25 -21.27 13.99 -34.69
N PHE A 26 -20.24 13.92 -35.56
CA PHE A 26 -18.99 13.28 -35.18
C PHE A 26 -18.27 14.01 -34.05
N ALA A 27 -18.19 15.36 -34.08
CA ALA A 27 -17.61 16.14 -32.98
C ALA A 27 -18.30 15.89 -31.65
N GLY A 28 -19.63 15.83 -31.65
CA GLY A 28 -20.42 15.50 -30.45
C GLY A 28 -20.16 14.09 -29.92
N GLN A 29 -20.05 13.12 -30.81
CA GLN A 29 -19.74 11.73 -30.43
C GLN A 29 -18.33 11.62 -29.81
N PHE A 30 -17.34 12.28 -30.37
CA PHE A 30 -15.97 12.27 -29.85
C PHE A 30 -15.90 12.93 -28.47
N SER A 31 -16.54 14.08 -28.28
CA SER A 31 -16.60 14.77 -26.97
C SER A 31 -17.21 13.90 -25.89
N THR A 32 -18.36 13.29 -26.16
CA THR A 32 -19.06 12.43 -25.18
C THR A 32 -18.27 11.17 -24.84
N THR A 33 -17.57 10.60 -25.82
CA THR A 33 -16.74 9.41 -25.61
C THR A 33 -15.51 9.75 -24.75
N THR A 34 -14.88 10.89 -25.01
CA THR A 34 -13.69 11.34 -24.24
C THR A 34 -14.07 11.63 -22.78
N GLU A 35 -15.19 12.30 -22.53
CA GLU A 35 -15.69 12.55 -21.19
C GLU A 35 -16.01 11.25 -20.43
N LYS A 36 -16.70 10.33 -21.07
CA LYS A 36 -17.00 9.01 -20.45
C LYS A 36 -15.72 8.24 -20.12
N TYR A 37 -14.74 8.29 -21.01
CA TYR A 37 -13.46 7.61 -20.79
C TYR A 37 -12.67 8.27 -19.65
N SER A 38 -12.59 9.59 -19.64
CA SER A 38 -11.95 10.36 -18.57
C SER A 38 -12.60 10.10 -17.20
N ASN A 39 -13.93 10.16 -17.13
CA ASN A 39 -14.67 9.91 -15.90
C ASN A 39 -14.48 8.47 -15.40
N ASN A 40 -14.44 7.49 -16.31
CA ASN A 40 -14.18 6.09 -15.93
C ASN A 40 -12.75 5.89 -15.40
N LEU A 41 -11.75 6.51 -16.04
CA LEU A 41 -10.37 6.49 -15.55
C LEU A 41 -10.24 7.16 -14.18
N THR A 42 -10.88 8.31 -13.98
CA THR A 42 -10.88 9.01 -12.69
C THR A 42 -11.52 8.14 -11.61
N PHE A 43 -12.67 7.54 -11.90
CA PHE A 43 -13.35 6.63 -10.96
C PHE A 43 -12.49 5.41 -10.61
N GLN A 44 -11.86 4.78 -11.61
CA GLN A 44 -10.96 3.64 -11.37
C GLN A 44 -9.76 4.06 -10.53
N ASN A 45 -9.15 5.21 -10.82
CA ASN A 45 -8.02 5.72 -10.06
C ASN A 45 -8.40 5.99 -8.60
N GLU A 46 -9.52 6.67 -8.36
CA GLU A 46 -10.05 6.91 -7.01
C GLU A 46 -10.35 5.60 -6.27
N PHE A 47 -10.91 4.62 -6.96
CA PHE A 47 -11.21 3.31 -6.38
C PHE A 47 -9.93 2.60 -5.93
N TYR A 48 -8.90 2.54 -6.79
CA TYR A 48 -7.62 1.93 -6.43
C TYR A 48 -6.90 2.70 -5.33
N THR A 49 -6.93 4.04 -5.37
CA THR A 49 -6.35 4.87 -4.32
C THR A 49 -6.95 4.55 -2.97
N ARG A 50 -8.29 4.51 -2.87
CA ARG A 50 -8.98 4.15 -1.61
C ARG A 50 -8.66 2.72 -1.13
N GLN A 51 -8.51 1.77 -2.05
CA GLN A 51 -8.11 0.42 -1.67
C GLN A 51 -6.68 0.38 -1.11
N ILE A 52 -5.76 1.12 -1.73
CA ILE A 52 -4.38 1.22 -1.26
C ILE A 52 -4.32 1.92 0.10
N GLU A 53 -5.01 3.05 0.26
CA GLU A 53 -5.12 3.76 1.55
C GLU A 53 -5.64 2.83 2.64
N LYS A 54 -6.76 2.16 2.40
CA LYS A 54 -7.31 1.19 3.35
C LYS A 54 -6.32 0.09 3.73
N TYR A 55 -5.61 -0.46 2.74
CA TYR A 55 -4.61 -1.50 2.99
C TYR A 55 -3.48 -1.00 3.91
N PHE A 56 -2.98 0.22 3.67
CA PHE A 56 -1.95 0.81 4.53
C PHE A 56 -2.47 1.18 5.92
N ASP A 57 -3.71 1.65 6.04
CA ASP A 57 -4.35 1.91 7.33
C ASP A 57 -4.50 0.62 8.14
N ASP A 58 -4.96 -0.47 7.51
CA ASP A 58 -5.08 -1.78 8.14
C ASP A 58 -3.71 -2.30 8.60
N LEU A 59 -2.66 -2.17 7.76
CA LEU A 59 -1.28 -2.53 8.13
C LEU A 59 -0.74 -1.68 9.27
N SER A 60 -0.99 -0.38 9.29
CA SER A 60 -0.57 0.51 10.37
C SER A 60 -1.20 0.11 11.69
N MET A 61 -2.51 -0.12 11.70
CA MET A 61 -3.24 -0.59 12.88
C MET A 61 -2.69 -1.93 13.39
N MET A 62 -2.42 -2.88 12.50
CA MET A 62 -1.82 -4.16 12.86
C MET A 62 -0.41 -3.99 13.43
N GLY A 63 0.38 -3.06 12.89
CA GLY A 63 1.70 -2.71 13.39
C GLY A 63 1.64 -2.14 14.82
N GLU A 64 0.71 -1.24 15.10
CA GLU A 64 0.48 -0.69 16.44
C GLU A 64 0.06 -1.77 17.44
N MET A 65 -0.86 -2.65 17.06
CA MET A 65 -1.28 -3.79 17.89
C MET A 65 -0.10 -4.73 18.17
N LEU A 66 0.68 -5.08 17.16
CA LEU A 66 1.87 -5.91 17.31
C LEU A 66 2.89 -5.28 18.26
N ALA A 67 3.09 -3.96 18.17
CA ALA A 67 4.00 -3.23 19.05
C ALA A 67 3.52 -3.27 20.52
N ALA A 68 2.22 -3.03 20.76
CA ALA A 68 1.62 -3.09 22.09
C ALA A 68 1.72 -4.50 22.70
N ASP A 69 1.33 -5.53 21.96
CA ASP A 69 1.40 -6.91 22.39
C ASP A 69 2.84 -7.37 22.63
N SER A 70 3.76 -6.93 21.75
CA SER A 70 5.18 -7.22 21.93
C SER A 70 5.75 -6.60 23.19
N SER A 71 5.37 -5.37 23.51
CA SER A 71 5.77 -4.72 24.76
C SER A 71 5.26 -5.50 25.97
N ALA A 72 4.00 -5.94 25.96
CA ALA A 72 3.44 -6.74 27.03
C ALA A 72 4.15 -8.10 27.20
N ILE A 73 4.51 -8.77 26.10
CA ILE A 73 5.27 -10.02 26.14
C ILE A 73 6.68 -9.80 26.70
N ILE A 74 7.35 -8.72 26.30
CA ILE A 74 8.66 -8.35 26.83
C ILE A 74 8.58 -8.09 28.33
N ASP A 75 7.62 -7.28 28.77
CA ASP A 75 7.42 -6.97 30.20
C ASP A 75 7.13 -8.22 31.02
N ALA A 76 6.33 -9.14 30.51
CA ALA A 76 6.07 -10.43 31.18
C ALA A 76 7.35 -11.24 31.31
N TYR A 77 8.15 -11.36 30.25
CA TYR A 77 9.43 -12.06 30.29
C TYR A 77 10.42 -11.44 31.30
N LEU A 78 10.53 -10.10 31.31
CA LEU A 78 11.40 -9.38 32.21
C LEU A 78 10.99 -9.59 33.67
N SER A 79 9.68 -9.53 33.93
CA SER A 79 9.11 -9.74 35.25
C SER A 79 9.34 -11.17 35.77
N GLU A 80 9.11 -12.18 34.93
CA GLU A 80 9.32 -13.59 35.24
C GLU A 80 10.79 -13.89 35.59
N ASN A 81 11.70 -13.29 34.81
CA ASN A 81 13.15 -13.47 35.05
C ASN A 81 13.74 -12.49 36.07
N ARG A 82 12.93 -11.58 36.61
CA ARG A 82 13.32 -10.55 37.59
C ARG A 82 14.50 -9.69 37.11
N ILE A 83 14.44 -9.30 35.85
CA ILE A 83 15.47 -8.43 35.23
C ILE A 83 14.83 -7.13 34.72
N ALA A 84 15.63 -6.07 34.66
CA ALA A 84 15.22 -4.82 34.04
C ALA A 84 15.56 -4.83 32.53
N PHE A 85 14.86 -4.04 31.75
CA PHE A 85 15.04 -3.97 30.29
C PHE A 85 16.49 -3.69 29.88
N TYR A 86 17.19 -2.78 30.57
CA TYR A 86 18.58 -2.47 30.26
C TYR A 86 19.53 -3.68 30.43
N ASN A 87 19.17 -4.68 31.22
CA ASN A 87 19.95 -5.91 31.40
C ASN A 87 19.90 -6.84 30.16
N LEU A 88 19.05 -6.55 29.18
CA LEU A 88 19.09 -7.20 27.89
C LEU A 88 20.36 -6.84 27.12
N ASN A 89 20.89 -5.63 27.36
CA ASN A 89 22.16 -5.23 26.80
C ASN A 89 23.27 -6.17 27.30
N ASN A 90 24.09 -6.67 26.37
CA ASN A 90 25.19 -7.63 26.60
C ASN A 90 24.74 -9.01 27.10
N SER A 91 23.45 -9.29 27.19
CA SER A 91 22.93 -10.58 27.60
C SER A 91 22.32 -11.34 26.44
N ARG A 92 23.14 -12.09 25.74
CA ARG A 92 22.69 -12.94 24.63
C ARG A 92 21.57 -13.89 25.06
N ALA A 93 21.71 -14.52 26.24
CA ALA A 93 20.71 -15.48 26.72
C ALA A 93 19.35 -14.85 26.94
N HIS A 94 19.27 -13.67 27.56
CA HIS A 94 18.01 -12.96 27.77
C HIS A 94 17.46 -12.40 26.46
N THR A 95 18.31 -11.90 25.57
CA THR A 95 17.87 -11.43 24.25
C THR A 95 17.25 -12.56 23.43
N GLU A 96 17.91 -13.73 23.38
CA GLU A 96 17.35 -14.91 22.72
C GLU A 96 16.04 -15.41 23.40
N GLY A 97 15.95 -15.29 24.72
CA GLY A 97 14.74 -15.62 25.48
C GLY A 97 13.57 -14.74 25.08
N VAL A 98 13.76 -13.43 25.03
CA VAL A 98 12.75 -12.47 24.55
C VAL A 98 12.36 -12.75 23.10
N GLN A 99 13.32 -12.99 22.23
CA GLN A 99 13.05 -13.32 20.82
C GLN A 99 12.19 -14.59 20.70
N LYS A 100 12.49 -15.63 21.49
CA LYS A 100 11.68 -16.86 21.52
C LYS A 100 10.26 -16.62 22.01
N ALA A 101 10.08 -15.73 23.00
CA ALA A 101 8.77 -15.37 23.53
C ALA A 101 7.94 -14.58 22.50
N LEU A 102 8.58 -13.72 21.70
CA LEU A 102 7.93 -12.89 20.66
C LEU A 102 7.58 -13.67 19.38
N LEU A 103 8.32 -14.73 19.07
CA LEU A 103 8.18 -15.45 17.81
C LEU A 103 6.77 -15.97 17.51
N PRO A 104 6.03 -16.58 18.48
CA PRO A 104 4.67 -17.05 18.23
C PRO A 104 3.73 -15.91 17.84
N LYS A 105 3.83 -14.75 18.52
CA LYS A 105 3.00 -13.59 18.23
C LYS A 105 3.30 -12.99 16.86
N LEU A 106 4.57 -12.82 16.56
CA LEU A 106 4.99 -12.30 15.24
C LEU A 106 4.50 -13.21 14.10
N ARG A 107 4.58 -14.53 14.29
CA ARG A 107 4.06 -15.51 13.34
C ARG A 107 2.54 -15.41 13.19
N GLU A 108 1.80 -15.30 14.28
CA GLU A 108 0.35 -15.17 14.28
C GLU A 108 -0.09 -13.93 13.49
N GLU A 109 0.51 -12.77 13.78
CA GLU A 109 0.16 -11.52 13.10
C GLU A 109 0.55 -11.54 11.61
N LEU A 110 1.69 -12.14 11.26
CA LEU A 110 2.06 -12.30 9.86
C LEU A 110 1.08 -13.21 9.09
N LEU A 111 0.50 -14.21 9.74
CA LEU A 111 -0.52 -15.07 9.11
C LEU A 111 -1.84 -14.34 8.88
N LYS A 112 -2.17 -13.37 9.72
CA LYS A 112 -3.38 -12.53 9.59
C LYS A 112 -3.20 -11.41 8.57
N ALA A 113 -1.99 -10.83 8.52
CA ALA A 113 -1.66 -9.76 7.60
C ALA A 113 -1.43 -10.29 6.18
N ASP A 114 -1.86 -9.54 5.17
CA ASP A 114 -1.45 -9.78 3.79
C ASP A 114 -0.10 -9.11 3.51
N ALA A 115 0.91 -9.51 4.31
CA ALA A 115 2.27 -8.98 4.26
C ALA A 115 3.27 -10.08 3.99
N SER A 116 4.36 -9.75 3.32
CA SER A 116 5.45 -10.68 3.00
C SER A 116 6.36 -10.97 4.19
N GLY A 117 6.39 -10.08 5.19
CA GLY A 117 7.21 -10.23 6.37
C GLY A 117 6.84 -9.24 7.46
N ALA A 118 7.31 -9.51 8.66
CA ALA A 118 7.17 -8.64 9.82
C ALA A 118 8.49 -8.62 10.62
N PHE A 119 8.75 -7.52 11.27
CA PHE A 119 9.93 -7.41 12.14
C PHE A 119 9.61 -6.66 13.42
N ILE A 120 10.33 -7.00 14.48
CA ILE A 120 10.34 -6.29 15.74
C ILE A 120 11.77 -5.90 16.03
N MET A 121 12.02 -4.63 16.32
CA MET A 121 13.32 -4.12 16.70
C MET A 121 13.26 -3.63 18.16
N MET A 122 14.17 -4.12 18.98
CA MET A 122 14.26 -3.74 20.39
C MET A 122 15.37 -2.71 20.58
N ASP A 123 15.19 -1.77 21.48
CA ASP A 123 16.24 -0.83 21.87
C ASP A 123 17.24 -1.49 22.84
N ALA A 124 17.78 -2.62 22.42
CA ALA A 124 18.77 -3.41 23.12
C ALA A 124 19.86 -3.90 22.16
N THR A 125 21.09 -4.07 22.65
CA THR A 125 22.22 -4.57 21.88
C THR A 125 22.94 -5.70 22.61
N VAL A 126 23.41 -6.69 21.88
CA VAL A 126 24.22 -7.79 22.44
C VAL A 126 25.68 -7.42 22.68
N ASN A 127 26.11 -6.26 22.21
CA ASN A 127 27.49 -5.78 22.35
C ASN A 127 27.52 -4.25 22.55
N SER A 128 27.29 -3.79 23.76
CA SER A 128 27.34 -2.36 24.09
C SER A 128 28.75 -1.78 24.12
N GLY A 129 29.77 -2.61 24.12
CA GLY A 129 31.19 -2.19 24.06
C GLY A 129 31.71 -1.96 22.65
N ALA A 130 30.93 -2.24 21.61
CA ALA A 130 31.36 -2.01 20.24
C ALA A 130 31.42 -0.50 19.90
N ALA A 131 32.40 -0.10 19.10
CA ALA A 131 32.41 1.23 18.49
C ALA A 131 31.13 1.39 17.64
N ASN A 132 30.29 2.33 17.91
CA ASN A 132 28.95 2.51 17.32
C ASN A 132 27.85 1.55 17.84
N ALA A 133 27.96 1.09 19.08
CA ALA A 133 26.91 0.24 19.70
C ALA A 133 25.52 0.88 19.66
N ASP A 134 25.43 2.20 19.63
CA ASP A 134 24.21 3.00 19.45
C ASP A 134 23.50 2.77 18.11
N LYS A 135 24.23 2.24 17.11
CA LYS A 135 23.69 1.93 15.78
C LYS A 135 23.25 0.47 15.63
N PHE A 136 23.56 -0.38 16.58
CA PHE A 136 23.21 -1.80 16.56
C PHE A 136 22.04 -2.07 17.48
N ARG A 137 20.98 -2.62 16.91
CA ARG A 137 19.79 -3.02 17.66
C ARG A 137 19.52 -4.49 17.44
N THR A 138 19.01 -5.13 18.47
CA THR A 138 18.59 -6.52 18.40
C THR A 138 17.14 -6.57 17.93
N GLY A 139 16.85 -7.49 17.04
CA GLY A 139 15.50 -7.65 16.52
C GLY A 139 15.16 -9.07 16.12
N LEU A 140 13.94 -9.25 15.71
CA LEU A 140 13.41 -10.47 15.15
C LEU A 140 12.77 -10.13 13.82
N TYR A 141 13.18 -10.83 12.76
CA TYR A 141 12.56 -10.73 11.45
C TYR A 141 11.98 -12.09 11.07
N PHE A 142 10.74 -12.06 10.60
CA PHE A 142 10.04 -13.23 10.10
C PHE A 142 9.49 -12.94 8.72
N GLN A 143 9.77 -13.81 7.77
CA GLN A 143 9.35 -13.68 6.38
C GLN A 143 8.49 -14.88 5.99
N ARG A 144 7.40 -14.60 5.27
CA ARG A 144 6.59 -15.65 4.64
C ARG A 144 7.40 -16.24 3.49
N SER A 145 7.69 -17.53 3.55
CA SER A 145 8.29 -18.23 2.42
C SER A 145 7.20 -18.59 1.43
N THR A 146 7.41 -18.26 0.17
CA THR A 146 6.56 -18.67 -0.96
C THR A 146 7.04 -19.99 -1.58
N LEU A 147 7.83 -20.74 -0.85
CA LEU A 147 8.21 -22.09 -1.28
C LEU A 147 7.03 -23.02 -1.01
N ASP A 148 6.21 -23.19 -2.03
CA ASP A 148 5.30 -24.32 -2.18
C ASP A 148 6.08 -25.60 -2.48
#